data_3123daf2b1f397d1a7e1689182d8db88
#
_entry.id   3123daf2b1f397d1a7e1689182d8db88
#
_cell.length_a   1.000
_cell.length_b   1.000
_cell.length_c   1.000
_cell.angle_alpha   90.00
_cell.angle_beta   90.00
_cell.angle_gamma   90.00
#
_symmetry.space_group_name_H-M   'P 1'
#
loop_
_entity.id
_entity.type
_entity.pdbx_description
1 polymer ?
#
loop_
_entity_poly.entity_id
_entity_poly.type
_entity_poly.pdbx_seq_one_letter_code
_entity_poly.pdbx_strand_id
1 'polypeptide(L)'
;MEPFEDETIPLYTVGQVAEMLAVKQAFLRRVDELRVVSPQRSAGGQRRYTRVEIRVIRQVASLADAGMTMPAIRRIIELEQQLADVIRQRDELAARLSEVASERDRLALQANALLRRVSRGRSDEE
;
A
#
# COMPACT_ATOMS: atom_id res chain seq x y z
N MET A 1 8.74 -11.49 20.70
CA MET A 1 8.22 -11.13 19.38
C MET A 1 7.68 -9.72 19.46
N GLU A 2 8.23 -8.83 18.69
CA GLU A 2 7.71 -7.48 18.56
C GLU A 2 6.73 -7.46 17.40
N PRO A 3 5.48 -7.89 17.61
CA PRO A 3 4.57 -8.12 16.51
C PRO A 3 4.10 -6.83 15.82
N PHE A 4 4.42 -5.68 16.39
CA PHE A 4 3.82 -4.44 15.92
C PHE A 4 4.82 -3.29 15.89
N GLU A 5 6.03 -3.54 15.41
CA GLU A 5 6.86 -2.41 15.03
C GLU A 5 6.13 -1.69 13.89
N ASP A 6 5.52 -0.58 14.24
CA ASP A 6 4.90 0.28 13.27
C ASP A 6 5.98 0.82 12.34
N GLU A 7 5.95 0.37 11.09
CA GLU A 7 6.89 0.77 10.07
C GLU A 7 6.79 2.25 9.70
N THR A 8 5.77 2.93 10.19
CA THR A 8 5.55 4.36 9.94
C THR A 8 6.07 5.25 11.06
N ILE A 9 6.67 4.69 12.11
CA ILE A 9 7.27 5.47 13.19
C ILE A 9 8.63 6.00 12.74
N PRO A 10 8.89 7.33 12.85
CA PRO A 10 10.16 7.93 12.43
C PRO A 10 11.24 7.74 13.50
N LEU A 11 11.91 6.59 13.51
CA LEU A 11 12.85 6.19 14.55
C LEU A 11 14.32 6.42 14.19
N TYR A 12 14.69 6.44 12.91
CA TYR A 12 16.06 6.33 12.46
C TYR A 12 16.65 7.69 12.07
N THR A 13 17.87 7.98 12.55
CA THR A 13 18.60 9.19 12.18
C THR A 13 19.21 9.04 10.78
N VAL A 14 19.60 10.17 10.17
CA VAL A 14 20.30 10.17 8.90
C VAL A 14 21.60 9.37 8.97
N GLY A 15 22.34 9.47 10.07
CA GLY A 15 23.57 8.70 10.27
C GLY A 15 23.33 7.20 10.34
N GLN A 16 22.27 6.79 11.06
CA GLN A 16 21.89 5.38 11.16
C GLN A 16 21.48 4.82 9.79
N VAL A 17 20.68 5.55 9.03
CA VAL A 17 20.25 5.12 7.69
C VAL A 17 21.44 5.03 6.74
N ALA A 18 22.34 6.01 6.76
CA ALA A 18 23.56 5.99 5.94
C ALA A 18 24.41 4.74 6.23
N GLU A 19 24.55 4.39 7.49
CA GLU A 19 25.29 3.21 7.91
C GLU A 19 24.56 1.92 7.51
N MET A 20 23.25 1.83 7.77
CA MET A 20 22.45 0.66 7.43
C MET A 20 22.47 0.34 5.94
N LEU A 21 22.46 1.35 5.10
CA LEU A 21 22.41 1.19 3.65
C LEU A 21 23.79 1.30 2.98
N ALA A 22 24.84 1.53 3.75
CA ALA A 22 26.19 1.71 3.25
C ALA A 22 26.27 2.82 2.18
N VAL A 23 25.60 3.93 2.43
CA VAL A 23 25.59 5.10 1.55
C VAL A 23 26.11 6.32 2.30
N LYS A 24 26.52 7.34 1.56
CA LYS A 24 26.95 8.61 2.13
C LYS A 24 25.74 9.46 2.53
N GLN A 25 25.89 10.26 3.58
CA GLN A 25 24.83 11.19 3.98
C GLN A 25 24.48 12.19 2.87
N ALA A 26 25.47 12.58 2.05
CA ALA A 26 25.23 13.42 0.88
C ALA A 26 24.26 12.78 -0.12
N PHE A 27 24.32 11.46 -0.28
CA PHE A 27 23.37 10.72 -1.10
C PHE A 27 21.95 10.82 -0.54
N LEU A 28 21.79 10.69 0.77
CA LEU A 28 20.48 10.82 1.42
C LEU A 28 19.89 12.23 1.23
N ARG A 29 20.71 13.26 1.25
CA ARG A 29 20.26 14.63 0.94
C ARG A 29 19.75 14.75 -0.48
N ARG A 30 20.43 14.13 -1.44
CA ARG A 30 19.99 14.10 -2.84
C ARG A 30 18.67 13.35 -3.00
N VAL A 31 18.49 12.25 -2.27
CA VAL A 31 17.21 11.51 -2.26
C VAL A 31 16.08 12.38 -1.71
N ASP A 32 16.36 13.14 -0.63
CA ASP A 32 15.35 14.05 -0.08
C ASP A 32 14.97 15.14 -1.07
N GLU A 33 15.91 15.63 -1.87
CA GLU A 33 15.66 16.62 -2.92
C GLU A 33 14.76 16.07 -4.03
N LEU A 34 14.77 14.76 -4.26
CA LEU A 34 13.87 14.11 -5.20
C LEU A 34 12.41 14.10 -4.74
N ARG A 35 12.16 14.31 -3.45
CA ARG A 35 10.83 14.28 -2.83
C ARG A 35 10.10 12.94 -2.97
N VAL A 36 10.84 11.85 -3.08
CA VAL A 36 10.26 10.50 -3.06
C VAL A 36 10.07 9.99 -1.63
N VAL A 37 10.78 10.59 -0.68
CA VAL A 37 10.59 10.41 0.76
C VAL A 37 10.53 11.77 1.42
N SER A 38 9.79 11.87 2.53
CA SER A 38 9.63 13.12 3.29
C SER A 38 9.87 12.80 4.76
N PRO A 39 11.14 12.67 5.19
CA PRO A 39 11.44 12.32 6.57
C PRO A 39 10.93 13.40 7.52
N GLN A 40 10.35 12.98 8.63
CA GLN A 40 9.97 13.88 9.70
C GLN A 40 11.20 14.47 10.37
N ARG A 41 11.04 15.62 10.98
CA ARG A 41 12.11 16.24 11.76
C ARG A 41 11.81 16.12 13.25
N SER A 42 12.86 15.82 14.03
CA SER A 42 12.78 15.83 15.48
C SER A 42 12.58 17.26 16.01
N ALA A 43 12.33 17.41 17.30
CA ALA A 43 12.22 18.71 17.95
C ALA A 43 13.46 19.59 17.74
N GLY A 44 14.64 18.98 17.58
CA GLY A 44 15.90 19.68 17.27
C GLY A 44 16.13 19.95 15.78
N GLY A 45 15.16 19.67 14.90
CA GLY A 45 15.27 19.91 13.47
C GLY A 45 16.01 18.83 12.69
N GLN A 46 16.33 17.70 13.33
CA GLN A 46 17.03 16.60 12.67
C GLN A 46 16.04 15.67 11.96
N ARG A 47 16.46 15.13 10.82
CA ARG A 47 15.66 14.17 10.05
C ARG A 47 15.49 12.86 10.81
N ARG A 48 14.28 12.30 10.73
CA ARG A 48 13.95 10.98 11.26
C ARG A 48 13.24 10.19 10.17
N TYR A 49 13.74 9.00 9.92
CA TYR A 49 13.24 8.13 8.85
C TYR A 49 12.44 6.97 9.42
N THR A 50 11.40 6.58 8.69
CA THR A 50 10.60 5.39 8.96
C THR A 50 11.22 4.19 8.24
N ARG A 51 10.80 2.98 8.62
CA ARG A 51 11.21 1.77 7.88
C ARG A 51 10.70 1.75 6.44
N VAL A 52 9.50 2.27 6.22
CA VAL A 52 8.93 2.39 4.87
C VAL A 52 9.85 3.26 4.01
N GLU A 53 10.26 4.41 4.53
CA GLU A 53 11.15 5.32 3.83
C GLU A 53 12.52 4.69 3.57
N ILE A 54 13.05 3.94 4.52
CA ILE A 54 14.34 3.25 4.37
C ILE A 54 14.26 2.23 3.23
N ARG A 55 13.16 1.52 3.07
CA ARG A 55 12.98 0.60 1.93
C ARG A 55 12.98 1.33 0.60
N VAL A 56 12.32 2.48 0.52
CA VAL A 56 12.34 3.32 -0.69
C VAL A 56 13.74 3.80 -0.99
N ILE A 57 14.47 4.28 0.01
CA ILE A 57 15.85 4.76 -0.16
C ILE A 57 16.76 3.63 -0.62
N ARG A 58 16.58 2.42 -0.09
CA ARG A 58 17.35 1.24 -0.54
C ARG A 58 17.13 0.97 -2.02
N GLN A 59 15.89 1.07 -2.49
CA GLN A 59 15.54 0.92 -3.90
C GLN A 59 16.19 2.02 -4.74
N VAL A 60 16.16 3.26 -4.29
CA VAL A 60 16.82 4.38 -4.97
C VAL A 60 18.32 4.11 -5.10
N ALA A 61 18.95 3.65 -4.03
CA ALA A 61 20.38 3.32 -4.05
C ALA A 61 20.69 2.21 -5.07
N SER A 62 19.87 1.18 -5.12
CA SER A 62 20.01 0.08 -6.07
C SER A 62 19.88 0.55 -7.52
N LEU A 63 18.92 1.41 -7.81
CA LEU A 63 18.72 1.96 -9.15
C LEU A 63 19.86 2.91 -9.54
N ALA A 64 20.37 3.70 -8.59
CA ALA A 64 21.55 4.56 -8.82
C ALA A 64 22.81 3.73 -9.13
N ASP A 65 23.00 2.63 -8.41
CA ASP A 65 24.11 1.71 -8.67
C ASP A 65 24.01 1.04 -10.04
N ALA A 66 22.78 0.85 -10.54
CA ALA A 66 22.54 0.34 -11.89
C ALA A 66 22.77 1.39 -12.99
N GLY A 67 23.13 2.60 -12.62
CA GLY A 67 23.46 3.66 -13.58
C GLY A 67 22.30 4.56 -13.96
N MET A 68 21.17 4.48 -13.29
CA MET A 68 20.03 5.36 -13.58
C MET A 68 20.25 6.75 -13.03
N THR A 69 19.79 7.76 -13.76
CA THR A 69 19.83 9.15 -13.30
C THR A 69 18.80 9.38 -12.20
N MET A 70 19.02 10.37 -11.36
CA MET A 70 18.09 10.71 -10.29
C MET A 70 16.69 11.06 -10.81
N PRO A 71 16.51 11.85 -11.89
CA PRO A 71 15.19 12.07 -12.46
C PRO A 71 14.49 10.80 -12.93
N ALA A 72 15.23 9.85 -13.53
CA ALA A 72 14.67 8.57 -13.95
C ALA A 72 14.23 7.73 -12.76
N ILE A 73 15.04 7.70 -11.71
CA ILE A 73 14.70 7.01 -10.45
C ILE A 73 13.42 7.57 -9.85
N ARG A 74 13.32 8.88 -9.79
CA ARG A 74 12.10 9.54 -9.31
C ARG A 74 10.86 9.08 -10.09
N ARG A 75 10.96 9.04 -11.41
CA ARG A 75 9.84 8.60 -12.25
C ARG A 75 9.46 7.15 -12.01
N ILE A 76 10.44 6.27 -11.82
CA ILE A 76 10.21 4.86 -11.49
C ILE A 76 9.46 4.74 -10.16
N ILE A 77 9.92 5.44 -9.12
CA ILE A 77 9.28 5.40 -7.80
C ILE A 77 7.84 5.93 -7.88
N GLU A 78 7.63 7.04 -8.59
CA GLU A 78 6.29 7.59 -8.79
C GLU A 78 5.35 6.60 -9.47
N LEU A 79 5.83 5.93 -10.53
CA LEU A 79 5.04 4.94 -11.25
C LEU A 79 4.73 3.71 -10.38
N GLU A 80 5.67 3.25 -9.58
CA GLU A 80 5.45 2.14 -8.66
C GLU A 80 4.41 2.49 -7.59
N GLN A 81 4.44 3.72 -7.08
CA GLN A 81 3.43 4.20 -6.13
C GLN A 81 2.04 4.26 -6.76
N GLN A 82 1.95 4.77 -7.99
CA GLN A 82 0.70 4.80 -8.75
C GLN A 82 0.18 3.38 -9.01
N LEU A 83 1.06 2.46 -9.37
CA LEU A 83 0.69 1.06 -9.59
C LEU A 83 0.18 0.41 -8.30
N ALA A 84 0.83 0.65 -7.18
CA ALA A 84 0.38 0.13 -5.88
C ALA A 84 -1.02 0.66 -5.52
N ASP A 85 -1.30 1.94 -5.79
CA ASP A 85 -2.61 2.54 -5.56
C ASP A 85 -3.68 1.91 -6.44
N VAL A 86 -3.39 1.70 -7.72
CA VAL A 86 -4.32 1.07 -8.66
C VAL A 86 -4.61 -0.39 -8.26
N ILE A 87 -3.59 -1.13 -7.85
CA ILE A 87 -3.75 -2.50 -7.37
C ILE A 87 -4.66 -2.53 -6.14
N ARG A 88 -4.45 -1.63 -5.19
CA ARG A 88 -5.30 -1.53 -4.00
C ARG A 88 -6.75 -1.21 -4.36
N GLN A 89 -6.98 -0.27 -5.26
CA GLN A 89 -8.32 0.06 -5.76
C GLN A 89 -8.98 -1.12 -6.44
N ARG A 90 -8.22 -1.84 -7.27
CA ARG A 90 -8.70 -3.07 -7.92
C ARG A 90 -9.14 -4.10 -6.89
N ASP A 91 -8.34 -4.33 -5.87
CA ASP A 91 -8.63 -5.33 -4.83
C ASP A 91 -9.87 -4.95 -4.01
N GLU A 92 -10.02 -3.66 -3.68
CA GLU A 92 -11.21 -3.14 -3.01
C GLU A 92 -12.48 -3.33 -3.86
N LEU A 93 -12.40 -3.03 -5.15
CA LEU A 93 -13.52 -3.20 -6.07
C LEU A 93 -13.86 -4.69 -6.25
N ALA A 94 -12.87 -5.56 -6.34
CA ALA A 94 -13.08 -7.00 -6.42
C ALA A 94 -13.78 -7.53 -5.16
N ALA A 95 -13.41 -7.05 -3.98
CA ALA A 95 -14.05 -7.41 -2.73
C ALA A 95 -15.51 -6.96 -2.70
N ARG A 96 -15.80 -5.73 -3.11
CA ARG A 96 -17.18 -5.22 -3.21
C ARG A 96 -18.01 -6.01 -4.21
N LEU A 97 -17.42 -6.36 -5.35
CA LEU A 97 -18.12 -7.16 -6.36
C LEU A 97 -18.47 -8.54 -5.82
N SER A 98 -17.56 -9.16 -5.09
CA SER A 98 -17.80 -10.45 -4.43
C SER A 98 -18.95 -10.37 -3.41
N GLU A 99 -18.99 -9.31 -2.60
CA GLU A 99 -20.07 -9.07 -1.63
C GLU A 99 -21.41 -8.90 -2.31
N VAL A 100 -21.46 -8.11 -3.39
CA VAL A 100 -22.68 -7.88 -4.16
C VAL A 100 -23.18 -9.18 -4.81
N ALA A 101 -22.27 -9.98 -5.36
CA ALA A 101 -22.61 -11.27 -5.94
C ALA A 101 -23.18 -12.24 -4.91
N SER A 102 -22.59 -12.29 -3.71
CA SER A 102 -23.07 -13.11 -2.61
C SER A 102 -24.48 -12.66 -2.14
N GLU A 103 -24.70 -11.37 -2.03
CA GLU A 103 -26.00 -10.81 -1.66
C GLU A 103 -27.04 -11.13 -2.71
N ARG A 104 -26.72 -11.00 -3.99
CA ARG A 104 -27.61 -11.36 -5.09
C ARG A 104 -28.01 -12.83 -5.01
N ASP A 105 -27.03 -13.74 -4.79
CA ASP A 105 -27.29 -15.17 -4.70
C ASP A 105 -28.20 -15.50 -3.51
N ARG A 106 -27.96 -14.86 -2.37
CA ARG A 106 -28.81 -15.02 -1.18
C ARG A 106 -30.23 -14.58 -1.44
N LEU A 107 -30.43 -13.41 -2.08
CA LEU A 107 -31.75 -12.90 -2.42
C LEU A 107 -32.45 -13.80 -3.44
N ALA A 108 -31.76 -14.35 -4.41
CA ALA A 108 -32.28 -15.29 -5.37
C ALA A 108 -32.80 -16.57 -4.68
N LEU A 109 -32.05 -17.10 -3.73
CA LEU A 109 -32.49 -18.26 -2.94
C LEU A 109 -33.75 -17.97 -2.11
N GLN A 110 -33.81 -16.79 -1.49
CA GLN A 110 -35.00 -16.37 -0.74
C GLN A 110 -36.22 -16.22 -1.64
N ALA A 111 -36.05 -15.60 -2.80
CA ALA A 111 -37.13 -15.45 -3.78
C ALA A 111 -37.65 -16.81 -4.26
N ASN A 112 -36.77 -17.75 -4.57
CA ASN A 112 -37.13 -19.09 -4.98
C ASN A 112 -37.89 -19.85 -3.87
N ALA A 113 -37.44 -19.69 -2.62
CA ALA A 113 -38.12 -20.29 -1.48
C ALA A 113 -39.56 -19.75 -1.30
N LEU A 114 -39.74 -18.45 -1.48
CA LEU A 114 -41.07 -17.81 -1.41
C LEU A 114 -41.96 -18.28 -2.55
N LEU A 115 -41.43 -18.39 -3.76
CA LEU A 115 -42.22 -18.90 -4.91
C LEU A 115 -42.69 -20.35 -4.69
N ARG A 116 -41.85 -21.19 -4.10
CA ARG A 116 -42.21 -22.57 -3.75
C ARG A 116 -43.34 -22.60 -2.72
N ARG A 117 -43.32 -21.73 -1.73
CA ARG A 117 -44.40 -21.64 -0.73
C ARG A 117 -45.71 -21.21 -1.34
N VAL A 118 -45.67 -20.23 -2.24
CA VAL A 118 -46.89 -19.78 -2.96
C VAL A 118 -47.45 -20.90 -3.83
N SER A 119 -46.60 -21.63 -4.56
CA SER A 119 -47.04 -22.78 -5.36
C SER A 119 -47.71 -23.87 -4.52
N ARG A 120 -47.14 -24.17 -3.36
CA ARG A 120 -47.71 -25.19 -2.44
C ARG A 120 -49.07 -24.73 -1.90
N GLY A 121 -49.18 -23.46 -1.49
CA GLY A 121 -50.44 -22.89 -1.01
C GLY A 121 -51.57 -22.98 -2.04
N ARG A 122 -51.25 -22.76 -3.32
CA ARG A 122 -52.22 -22.90 -4.41
C ARG A 122 -52.69 -24.34 -4.62
N SER A 123 -51.76 -25.29 -4.51
CA SER A 123 -52.10 -26.71 -4.66
C SER A 123 -52.99 -27.21 -3.51
N ASP A 124 -52.83 -26.69 -2.33
CA ASP A 124 -53.61 -27.07 -1.14
C ASP A 124 -55.03 -26.46 -1.16
N GLU A 125 -55.28 -25.42 -1.94
CA GLU A 125 -56.59 -24.78 -2.07
C GLU A 125 -57.48 -25.45 -3.13
N GLU A 126 -56.94 -26.30 -3.97
CA GLU A 126 -57.67 -27.12 -4.95
C GLU A 126 -58.02 -28.48 -4.37
#